data_76cdd8a83156be416dc67f999e662c26
#
_entry.id   76cdd8a83156be416dc67f999e662c26
#
_cell.length_a   1.000
_cell.length_b   1.000
_cell.length_c   1.000
_cell.angle_alpha   90.00
_cell.angle_beta   90.00
_cell.angle_gamma   90.00
#
_symmetry.space_group_name_H-M   'P 1'
#
loop_
_entity.id
_entity.type
_entity.pdbx_description
1 polymer ?
#
loop_
_entity_poly.entity_id
_entity_poly.type
_entity_poly.pdbx_seq_one_letter_code
_entity_poly.pdbx_strand_id
1 'polypeptide(L)'
;MTLPTKWDAVSHVVIHDSGVERNEALARMQEEAALWSLGQTRASELVDTACDLLVAGLDGPNLAMLAGIHGRHADEEVPELLEAALADLGLNYYPRGSQTGQEAVLRVLASRVLAGLMSPMDLATWAHSTIGHDGLALANRLVELDDVYDTLEYTDMTEQDLEGEILAEARRIVGTPGQDAGGAQAVAP
;
A
#
# COMPACT_ATOMS: atom_id res chain seq x y z
N MET A 1 63.57 -11.70 16.84
CA MET A 1 62.82 -10.47 17.17
C MET A 1 61.98 -10.13 15.97
N THR A 2 60.77 -10.76 15.89
CA THR A 2 59.92 -10.75 14.69
C THR A 2 58.67 -9.96 15.07
N LEU A 3 58.44 -8.83 14.37
CA LEU A 3 57.28 -7.97 14.58
C LEU A 3 56.01 -8.65 14.01
N PRO A 4 54.87 -8.61 14.70
CA PRO A 4 53.63 -9.10 14.11
C PRO A 4 53.06 -8.10 13.14
N THR A 5 52.72 -8.58 11.95
CA THR A 5 52.06 -7.85 10.86
C THR A 5 50.59 -7.62 11.27
N LYS A 6 50.27 -6.35 11.54
CA LYS A 6 48.94 -5.87 11.94
C LYS A 6 48.11 -5.62 10.68
N TRP A 7 47.46 -6.63 10.12
CA TRP A 7 46.42 -6.48 9.09
C TRP A 7 45.35 -7.58 9.24
N ASP A 8 44.81 -7.69 10.44
CA ASP A 8 43.45 -8.28 10.59
C ASP A 8 42.48 -7.13 10.80
N ALA A 9 42.28 -6.35 9.73
CA ALA A 9 41.15 -5.46 9.65
C ALA A 9 39.93 -6.34 9.36
N VAL A 10 39.18 -6.56 10.41
CA VAL A 10 37.84 -7.12 10.42
C VAL A 10 37.04 -6.43 9.33
N SER A 11 36.87 -7.11 8.20
CA SER A 11 35.82 -6.78 7.24
C SER A 11 34.49 -7.05 7.95
N HIS A 12 33.97 -6.06 8.64
CA HIS A 12 32.55 -5.97 8.93
C HIS A 12 31.87 -5.82 7.56
N VAL A 13 31.63 -6.95 6.92
CA VAL A 13 30.62 -7.04 5.89
C VAL A 13 29.32 -6.69 6.61
N VAL A 14 28.89 -5.45 6.47
CA VAL A 14 27.51 -5.06 6.72
C VAL A 14 26.75 -5.87 5.68
N ILE A 15 26.25 -7.03 6.08
CA ILE A 15 25.22 -7.74 5.33
C ILE A 15 24.00 -6.82 5.49
N HIS A 16 23.90 -5.82 4.61
CA HIS A 16 22.64 -5.15 4.37
C HIS A 16 21.66 -6.27 4.06
N ASP A 17 20.61 -6.33 4.85
CA ASP A 17 19.56 -7.34 4.71
C ASP A 17 18.78 -7.04 3.42
N SER A 18 19.43 -7.37 2.30
CA SER A 18 18.91 -7.15 0.93
C SER A 18 17.53 -7.79 0.72
N GLY A 19 17.15 -8.71 1.60
CA GLY A 19 15.83 -9.33 1.62
C GLY A 19 14.75 -8.42 2.20
N VAL A 20 15.07 -7.70 3.28
CA VAL A 20 14.15 -6.75 3.93
C VAL A 20 13.93 -5.55 3.02
N GLU A 21 15.00 -4.94 2.51
CA GLU A 21 14.91 -3.79 1.59
C GLU A 21 14.09 -4.13 0.34
N ARG A 22 14.27 -5.33 -0.21
CA ARG A 22 13.50 -5.81 -1.37
C ARG A 22 12.02 -5.97 -1.04
N ASN A 23 11.68 -6.56 0.11
CA ASN A 23 10.30 -6.76 0.53
C ASN A 23 9.61 -5.42 0.83
N GLU A 24 10.31 -4.47 1.43
CA GLU A 24 9.81 -3.12 1.68
C GLU A 24 9.55 -2.37 0.37
N ALA A 25 10.45 -2.49 -0.61
CA ALA A 25 10.27 -1.88 -1.92
C ALA A 25 9.06 -2.48 -2.68
N LEU A 26 8.87 -3.81 -2.63
CA LEU A 26 7.69 -4.47 -3.19
C LEU A 26 6.40 -4.04 -2.51
N ALA A 27 6.39 -3.97 -1.18
CA ALA A 27 5.23 -3.51 -0.41
C ALA A 27 4.87 -2.07 -0.78
N ARG A 28 5.88 -1.19 -0.92
CA ARG A 28 5.68 0.19 -1.36
C ARG A 28 5.07 0.27 -2.76
N MET A 29 5.56 -0.50 -3.73
CA MET A 29 4.98 -0.53 -5.08
C MET A 29 3.52 -1.00 -5.06
N GLN A 30 3.20 -2.03 -4.28
CA GLN A 30 1.82 -2.53 -4.14
C GLN A 30 0.91 -1.46 -3.53
N GLU A 31 1.39 -0.72 -2.51
CA GLU A 31 0.69 0.39 -1.88
C GLU A 31 0.46 1.55 -2.86
N GLU A 32 1.49 1.98 -3.58
CA GLU A 32 1.39 3.04 -4.58
C GLU A 32 0.46 2.67 -5.73
N ALA A 33 0.48 1.42 -6.20
CA ALA A 33 -0.45 0.93 -7.22
C ALA A 33 -1.91 0.96 -6.74
N ALA A 34 -2.16 0.59 -5.49
CA ALA A 34 -3.49 0.70 -4.90
C ALA A 34 -3.95 2.16 -4.82
N LEU A 35 -3.14 3.06 -4.26
CA LEU A 35 -3.44 4.49 -4.14
C LEU A 35 -3.68 5.14 -5.50
N TRP A 36 -2.86 4.79 -6.50
CA TRP A 36 -3.01 5.30 -7.86
C TRP A 36 -4.34 4.87 -8.51
N SER A 37 -4.83 3.67 -8.20
CA SER A 37 -6.11 3.16 -8.73
C SER A 37 -7.30 4.05 -8.37
N LEU A 38 -7.20 4.79 -7.26
CA LEU A 38 -8.20 5.78 -6.80
C LEU A 38 -7.77 7.24 -7.01
N GLY A 39 -6.65 7.48 -7.70
CA GLY A 39 -6.14 8.83 -7.96
C GLY A 39 -5.57 9.54 -6.73
N GLN A 40 -5.16 8.79 -5.71
CA GLN A 40 -4.61 9.33 -4.45
C GLN A 40 -3.09 9.48 -4.46
N THR A 41 -2.44 8.99 -5.50
CA THR A 41 -1.02 9.24 -5.79
C THR A 41 -0.83 9.57 -7.26
N ARG A 42 0.32 10.17 -7.59
CA ARG A 42 0.65 10.55 -8.97
C ARG A 42 1.28 9.39 -9.72
N ALA A 43 1.12 9.37 -11.04
CA ALA A 43 1.80 8.38 -11.87
C ALA A 43 3.34 8.47 -11.77
N SER A 44 3.89 9.67 -11.52
CA SER A 44 5.34 9.86 -11.31
C SER A 44 5.88 9.12 -10.08
N GLU A 45 5.08 8.98 -9.00
CA GLU A 45 5.50 8.23 -7.81
C GLU A 45 5.71 6.74 -8.12
N LEU A 46 4.87 6.17 -9.01
CA LEU A 46 5.06 4.79 -9.50
C LEU A 46 6.34 4.63 -10.30
N VAL A 47 6.70 5.63 -11.11
CA VAL A 47 7.97 5.65 -11.87
C VAL A 47 9.17 5.69 -10.90
N ASP A 48 9.12 6.57 -9.89
CA ASP A 48 10.17 6.69 -8.89
C ASP A 48 10.31 5.39 -8.09
N THR A 49 9.19 4.78 -7.68
CA THR A 49 9.19 3.49 -6.97
C THR A 49 9.71 2.35 -7.87
N ALA A 50 9.44 2.37 -9.18
CA ALA A 50 10.01 1.41 -10.12
C ALA A 50 11.54 1.54 -10.22
N CYS A 51 12.08 2.78 -10.18
CA CYS A 51 13.52 3.01 -10.10
C CYS A 51 14.11 2.43 -8.80
N ASP A 52 13.47 2.67 -7.65
CA ASP A 52 13.91 2.14 -6.36
C ASP A 52 13.95 0.59 -6.37
N LEU A 53 12.97 -0.05 -7.00
CA LEU A 53 12.91 -1.51 -7.15
C LEU A 53 14.08 -2.06 -7.98
N LEU A 54 14.44 -1.40 -9.09
CA LEU A 54 15.62 -1.78 -9.88
C LEU A 54 16.91 -1.63 -9.07
N VAL A 55 17.02 -0.56 -8.26
CA VAL A 55 18.17 -0.34 -7.36
C VAL A 55 18.23 -1.42 -6.28
N ALA A 56 17.07 -1.88 -5.76
CA ALA A 56 16.97 -2.99 -4.82
C ALA A 56 17.26 -4.37 -5.46
N GLY A 57 17.61 -4.40 -6.75
CA GLY A 57 18.00 -5.59 -7.49
C GLY A 57 16.83 -6.48 -7.93
N LEU A 58 15.62 -5.90 -8.01
CA LEU A 58 14.52 -6.55 -8.74
C LEU A 58 14.69 -6.29 -10.24
N ASP A 59 14.22 -7.21 -11.05
CA ASP A 59 14.36 -7.14 -12.51
C ASP A 59 13.06 -7.56 -13.18
N GLY A 60 12.80 -6.96 -14.36
CA GLY A 60 11.65 -7.26 -15.20
C GLY A 60 11.63 -6.32 -16.41
N PRO A 61 11.30 -6.83 -17.60
CA PRO A 61 11.30 -6.02 -18.81
C PRO A 61 10.30 -4.86 -18.74
N ASN A 62 9.11 -5.09 -18.20
CA ASN A 62 8.08 -4.05 -18.05
C ASN A 62 8.39 -3.12 -16.86
N LEU A 63 8.99 -3.64 -15.79
CA LEU A 63 9.49 -2.82 -14.67
C LEU A 63 10.55 -1.82 -15.17
N ALA A 64 11.49 -2.27 -15.99
CA ALA A 64 12.52 -1.41 -16.57
C ALA A 64 11.92 -0.35 -17.51
N MET A 65 10.88 -0.71 -18.27
CA MET A 65 10.16 0.25 -19.12
C MET A 65 9.43 1.29 -18.27
N LEU A 66 8.74 0.87 -17.21
CA LEU A 66 8.04 1.76 -16.27
C LEU A 66 9.01 2.75 -15.62
N ALA A 67 10.16 2.28 -15.13
CA ALA A 67 11.21 3.12 -14.54
C ALA A 67 11.84 4.10 -15.55
N GLY A 68 11.80 3.77 -16.83
CA GLY A 68 12.32 4.61 -17.92
C GLY A 68 11.39 5.74 -18.35
N ILE A 69 10.15 5.80 -17.88
CA ILE A 69 9.20 6.84 -18.24
C ILE A 69 9.67 8.20 -17.73
N HIS A 70 9.67 9.20 -18.60
CA HIS A 70 9.99 10.55 -18.18
C HIS A 70 8.80 11.15 -17.41
N GLY A 71 9.02 11.73 -16.22
CA GLY A 71 7.96 12.19 -15.30
C GLY A 71 6.87 13.05 -15.95
N ARG A 72 7.20 13.88 -16.97
CA ARG A 72 6.21 14.68 -17.73
C ARG A 72 5.23 13.85 -18.57
N HIS A 73 5.55 12.59 -18.86
CA HIS A 73 4.71 11.67 -19.64
C HIS A 73 4.11 10.57 -18.77
N ALA A 74 4.35 10.60 -17.46
CA ALA A 74 3.92 9.55 -16.55
C ALA A 74 2.39 9.33 -16.59
N ASP A 75 1.59 10.40 -16.62
CA ASP A 75 0.13 10.29 -16.63
C ASP A 75 -0.42 9.60 -17.91
N GLU A 76 0.33 9.67 -19.01
CA GLU A 76 -0.05 9.06 -20.30
C GLU A 76 0.47 7.62 -20.42
N GLU A 77 1.72 7.37 -20.03
CA GLU A 77 2.42 6.11 -20.30
C GLU A 77 2.28 5.07 -19.17
N VAL A 78 2.21 5.50 -17.90
CA VAL A 78 2.05 4.58 -16.75
C VAL A 78 0.80 3.69 -16.87
N PRO A 79 -0.39 4.21 -17.25
CA PRO A 79 -1.58 3.37 -17.39
C PRO A 79 -1.41 2.17 -18.34
N GLU A 80 -0.58 2.31 -19.39
CA GLU A 80 -0.36 1.29 -20.40
C GLU A 80 0.64 0.20 -19.95
N LEU A 81 1.54 0.53 -19.02
CA LEU A 81 2.64 -0.34 -18.60
C LEU A 81 2.47 -0.95 -17.21
N LEU A 82 1.67 -0.31 -16.34
CA LEU A 82 1.60 -0.64 -14.93
C LEU A 82 1.19 -2.09 -14.67
N GLU A 83 0.15 -2.58 -15.35
CA GLU A 83 -0.33 -3.96 -15.15
C GLU A 83 0.77 -4.99 -15.46
N ALA A 84 1.48 -4.81 -16.59
CA ALA A 84 2.55 -5.70 -16.98
C ALA A 84 3.78 -5.58 -16.05
N ALA A 85 4.10 -4.37 -15.58
CA ALA A 85 5.19 -4.16 -14.63
C ALA A 85 4.91 -4.78 -13.25
N LEU A 86 3.65 -4.68 -12.77
CA LEU A 86 3.24 -5.35 -11.54
C LEU A 86 3.28 -6.87 -11.69
N ALA A 87 2.89 -7.40 -12.86
CA ALA A 87 2.97 -8.83 -13.15
C ALA A 87 4.42 -9.35 -13.13
N ASP A 88 5.41 -8.59 -13.63
CA ASP A 88 6.84 -8.93 -13.53
C ASP A 88 7.27 -9.14 -12.07
N LEU A 89 6.65 -8.41 -11.14
CA LEU A 89 6.95 -8.43 -9.70
C LEU A 89 6.08 -9.43 -8.92
N GLY A 90 5.07 -10.04 -9.55
CA GLY A 90 4.07 -10.87 -8.86
C GLY A 90 3.14 -10.07 -7.95
N LEU A 91 2.92 -8.78 -8.24
CA LEU A 91 2.07 -7.87 -7.51
C LEU A 91 0.68 -7.76 -8.17
N ASN A 92 -0.32 -7.36 -7.36
CA ASN A 92 -1.69 -7.19 -7.83
C ASN A 92 -1.87 -5.87 -8.58
N TYR A 93 -2.55 -5.93 -9.72
CA TYR A 93 -3.04 -4.76 -10.42
C TYR A 93 -4.48 -4.46 -10.02
N TYR A 94 -4.80 -3.18 -9.83
CA TYR A 94 -6.14 -2.70 -9.51
C TYR A 94 -6.63 -1.76 -10.63
N PRO A 95 -7.68 -2.14 -11.38
CA PRO A 95 -8.29 -1.24 -12.35
C PRO A 95 -8.75 0.07 -11.70
N ARG A 96 -8.66 1.17 -12.42
CA ARG A 96 -9.06 2.47 -11.88
C ARG A 96 -10.52 2.48 -11.44
N GLY A 97 -10.76 2.98 -10.21
CA GLY A 97 -12.09 3.07 -9.60
C GLY A 97 -12.73 1.72 -9.25
N SER A 98 -11.98 0.61 -9.33
CA SER A 98 -12.52 -0.71 -9.02
C SER A 98 -12.77 -0.90 -7.52
N GLN A 99 -13.72 -1.78 -7.19
CA GLN A 99 -14.00 -2.16 -5.81
C GLN A 99 -12.78 -2.83 -5.15
N THR A 100 -12.02 -3.64 -5.89
CA THR A 100 -10.78 -4.26 -5.41
C THR A 100 -9.72 -3.21 -5.10
N GLY A 101 -9.62 -2.12 -5.89
CA GLY A 101 -8.78 -0.97 -5.60
C GLY A 101 -9.22 -0.24 -4.33
N GLN A 102 -10.54 -0.01 -4.15
CA GLN A 102 -11.08 0.59 -2.93
C GLN A 102 -10.74 -0.24 -1.69
N GLU A 103 -10.89 -1.57 -1.77
CA GLU A 103 -10.54 -2.47 -0.68
C GLU A 103 -9.04 -2.44 -0.37
N ALA A 104 -8.19 -2.44 -1.38
CA ALA A 104 -6.75 -2.35 -1.21
C ALA A 104 -6.32 -1.03 -0.55
N VAL A 105 -6.86 0.12 -1.02
CA VAL A 105 -6.58 1.43 -0.42
C VAL A 105 -7.08 1.50 1.02
N LEU A 106 -8.28 0.98 1.31
CA LEU A 106 -8.80 0.95 2.67
C LEU A 106 -7.86 0.21 3.63
N ARG A 107 -7.27 -0.92 3.21
CA ARG A 107 -6.28 -1.67 4.01
C ARG A 107 -4.99 -0.89 4.20
N VAL A 108 -4.52 -0.21 3.15
CA VAL A 108 -3.33 0.67 3.22
C VAL A 108 -3.56 1.77 4.26
N LEU A 109 -4.69 2.49 4.19
CA LEU A 109 -4.98 3.58 5.10
C LEU A 109 -5.21 3.10 6.54
N ALA A 110 -5.90 1.96 6.72
CA ALA A 110 -6.04 1.32 8.03
C ALA A 110 -4.67 0.95 8.64
N SER A 111 -3.75 0.44 7.83
CA SER A 111 -2.38 0.16 8.27
C SER A 111 -1.62 1.42 8.66
N ARG A 112 -1.79 2.52 7.93
CA ARG A 112 -1.20 3.83 8.25
C ARG A 112 -1.73 4.38 9.58
N VAL A 113 -3.04 4.21 9.86
CA VAL A 113 -3.63 4.59 11.16
C VAL A 113 -3.00 3.79 12.29
N LEU A 114 -2.86 2.47 12.14
CA LEU A 114 -2.24 1.62 13.14
C LEU A 114 -0.76 1.91 13.36
N ALA A 115 -0.07 2.42 12.34
CA ALA A 115 1.31 2.89 12.42
C ALA A 115 1.45 4.33 12.97
N GLY A 116 0.34 5.02 13.25
CA GLY A 116 0.34 6.42 13.70
C GLY A 116 0.72 7.44 12.62
N LEU A 117 0.63 7.06 11.35
CA LEU A 117 0.93 7.90 10.19
C LEU A 117 -0.31 8.64 9.65
N MET A 118 -1.49 8.32 10.15
CA MET A 118 -2.77 8.92 9.81
C MET A 118 -3.66 8.95 11.05
N SER A 119 -4.49 9.98 11.21
CA SER A 119 -5.42 10.01 12.33
C SER A 119 -6.57 9.01 12.13
N PRO A 120 -7.16 8.45 13.20
CA PRO A 120 -8.34 7.60 13.10
C PRO A 120 -9.51 8.29 12.38
N MET A 121 -9.79 9.55 12.71
CA MET A 121 -10.86 10.33 12.09
C MET A 121 -10.66 10.53 10.59
N ASP A 122 -9.42 10.80 10.14
CA ASP A 122 -9.14 10.94 8.71
C ASP A 122 -9.49 9.67 7.93
N LEU A 123 -9.31 8.48 8.53
CA LEU A 123 -9.70 7.21 7.93
C LEU A 123 -11.22 7.09 7.80
N ALA A 124 -11.98 7.44 8.85
CA ALA A 124 -13.44 7.41 8.83
C ALA A 124 -14.01 8.39 7.80
N THR A 125 -13.54 9.63 7.80
CA THR A 125 -13.92 10.67 6.84
C THR A 125 -13.56 10.28 5.40
N TRP A 126 -12.39 9.67 5.19
CA TRP A 126 -12.01 9.16 3.88
C TRP A 126 -12.97 8.03 3.44
N ALA A 127 -13.29 7.08 4.30
CA ALA A 127 -14.21 5.99 3.99
C ALA A 127 -15.60 6.53 3.62
N HIS A 128 -16.12 7.49 4.37
CA HIS A 128 -17.41 8.12 4.10
C HIS A 128 -17.41 8.88 2.76
N SER A 129 -16.41 9.74 2.53
CA SER A 129 -16.34 10.59 1.33
C SER A 129 -16.03 9.82 0.04
N THR A 130 -15.26 8.73 0.12
CA THR A 130 -14.76 7.99 -1.05
C THR A 130 -15.59 6.76 -1.36
N ILE A 131 -16.06 6.05 -0.34
CA ILE A 131 -16.81 4.79 -0.47
C ILE A 131 -18.30 5.02 -0.26
N GLY A 132 -18.68 5.72 0.83
CA GLY A 132 -20.07 6.02 1.20
C GLY A 132 -20.86 4.80 1.70
N HIS A 133 -22.14 5.04 2.04
CA HIS A 133 -23.02 4.04 2.68
C HIS A 133 -23.34 2.81 1.80
N ASP A 134 -23.45 3.01 0.48
CA ASP A 134 -23.83 1.95 -0.48
C ASP A 134 -22.62 1.28 -1.16
N GLY A 135 -21.41 1.56 -0.66
CA GLY A 135 -20.18 1.10 -1.26
C GLY A 135 -19.68 -0.25 -0.72
N LEU A 136 -18.41 -0.29 -0.35
CA LEU A 136 -17.72 -1.49 0.13
C LEU A 136 -18.18 -1.87 1.54
N ALA A 137 -18.75 -3.08 1.71
CA ALA A 137 -19.23 -3.57 3.01
C ALA A 137 -18.13 -3.56 4.11
N LEU A 138 -16.86 -3.72 3.70
CA LEU A 138 -15.70 -3.65 4.60
C LEU A 138 -15.55 -2.26 5.25
N ALA A 139 -16.02 -1.19 4.60
CA ALA A 139 -15.93 0.18 5.07
C ALA A 139 -17.15 0.65 5.89
N ASN A 140 -18.28 -0.07 5.87
CA ASN A 140 -19.56 0.40 6.44
C ASN A 140 -19.42 0.89 7.87
N ARG A 141 -18.67 0.17 8.72
CA ARG A 141 -18.50 0.58 10.12
C ARG A 141 -17.73 1.90 10.24
N LEU A 142 -16.75 2.17 9.40
CA LEU A 142 -16.03 3.45 9.40
C LEU A 142 -16.93 4.60 8.94
N VAL A 143 -17.78 4.36 7.95
CA VAL A 143 -18.79 5.34 7.47
C VAL A 143 -19.78 5.69 8.59
N GLU A 144 -20.30 4.68 9.31
CA GLU A 144 -21.17 4.88 10.47
C GLU A 144 -20.48 5.67 11.60
N LEU A 145 -19.19 5.42 11.83
CA LEU A 145 -18.43 6.13 12.87
C LEU A 145 -18.17 7.59 12.51
N ASP A 146 -18.02 7.92 11.22
CA ASP A 146 -17.95 9.31 10.74
C ASP A 146 -19.28 10.03 10.96
N ASP A 147 -20.43 9.37 10.70
CA ASP A 147 -21.77 9.94 11.02
C ASP A 147 -21.97 10.18 12.53
N VAL A 148 -21.43 9.30 13.38
CA VAL A 148 -21.46 9.48 14.84
C VAL A 148 -20.70 10.72 15.26
N TYR A 149 -19.56 11.02 14.60
CA TYR A 149 -18.77 12.22 14.90
C TYR A 149 -19.61 13.51 14.74
N ASP A 150 -20.40 13.59 13.67
CA ASP A 150 -21.27 14.76 13.43
C ASP A 150 -22.36 14.95 14.48
N THR A 151 -22.69 13.90 15.24
CA THR A 151 -23.72 13.92 16.27
C THR A 151 -23.17 13.71 17.68
N LEU A 152 -21.86 13.74 17.85
CA LEU A 152 -21.17 13.39 19.09
C LEU A 152 -21.66 14.22 20.29
N GLU A 153 -21.96 15.51 20.10
CA GLU A 153 -22.47 16.41 21.15
C GLU A 153 -23.83 15.99 21.72
N TYR A 154 -24.58 15.11 21.02
CA TYR A 154 -25.89 14.57 21.45
C TYR A 154 -25.80 13.16 22.03
N THR A 155 -24.60 12.63 22.22
CA THR A 155 -24.34 11.29 22.73
C THR A 155 -23.51 11.33 24.02
N ASP A 156 -23.46 10.22 24.75
CA ASP A 156 -22.57 10.06 25.92
C ASP A 156 -21.13 9.62 25.51
N MET A 157 -20.86 9.46 24.21
CA MET A 157 -19.57 9.04 23.66
C MET A 157 -18.59 10.24 23.62
N THR A 158 -17.34 10.01 23.99
CA THR A 158 -16.29 10.99 23.85
C THR A 158 -15.54 10.80 22.51
N GLU A 159 -14.82 11.85 22.07
CA GLU A 159 -13.93 11.73 20.90
C GLU A 159 -12.92 10.59 21.07
N GLN A 160 -12.39 10.39 22.27
CA GLN A 160 -11.44 9.31 22.57
C GLN A 160 -12.09 7.91 22.46
N ASP A 161 -13.35 7.77 22.84
CA ASP A 161 -14.10 6.50 22.68
C ASP A 161 -14.30 6.21 21.19
N LEU A 162 -14.68 7.23 20.41
CA LEU A 162 -14.86 7.12 18.96
C LEU A 162 -13.55 6.75 18.24
N GLU A 163 -12.44 7.42 18.56
CA GLU A 163 -11.12 7.06 18.04
C GLU A 163 -10.76 5.62 18.39
N GLY A 164 -11.09 5.17 19.61
CA GLY A 164 -10.89 3.78 20.04
C GLY A 164 -11.63 2.77 19.18
N GLU A 165 -12.90 3.08 18.80
CA GLU A 165 -13.70 2.24 17.92
C GLU A 165 -13.14 2.22 16.48
N ILE A 166 -12.70 3.36 15.95
CA ILE A 166 -12.07 3.44 14.62
C ILE A 166 -10.78 2.62 14.60
N LEU A 167 -9.95 2.71 15.64
CA LEU A 167 -8.73 1.90 15.77
C LEU A 167 -9.04 0.40 15.84
N ALA A 168 -10.12 0.01 16.53
CA ALA A 168 -10.55 -1.40 16.58
C ALA A 168 -10.97 -1.88 15.18
N GLU A 169 -11.70 -1.04 14.46
CA GLU A 169 -12.14 -1.35 13.10
C GLU A 169 -10.95 -1.41 12.11
N ALA A 170 -9.97 -0.51 12.23
CA ALA A 170 -8.75 -0.56 11.44
C ALA A 170 -7.99 -1.89 11.63
N ARG A 171 -7.90 -2.39 12.89
CA ARG A 171 -7.32 -3.71 13.16
C ARG A 171 -8.11 -4.84 12.50
N ARG A 172 -9.44 -4.77 12.53
CA ARG A 172 -10.31 -5.76 11.87
C ARG A 172 -10.08 -5.77 10.35
N ILE A 173 -10.03 -4.60 9.73
CA ILE A 173 -9.82 -4.44 8.28
C ILE A 173 -8.48 -5.06 7.87
N VAL A 174 -7.40 -4.74 8.58
CA VAL A 174 -6.05 -5.29 8.29
C VAL A 174 -6.00 -6.80 8.52
N GLY A 175 -6.69 -7.31 9.55
CA GLY A 175 -6.71 -8.75 9.87
C GLY A 175 -7.66 -9.59 9.00
N THR A 176 -8.55 -8.97 8.23
CA THR A 176 -9.45 -9.69 7.31
C THR A 176 -8.68 -10.05 6.03
N PRO A 177 -8.66 -11.34 5.61
CA PRO A 177 -8.03 -11.73 4.34
C PRO A 177 -8.65 -10.95 3.18
N GLY A 178 -7.81 -10.41 2.28
CA GLY A 178 -8.26 -9.80 1.04
C GLY A 178 -9.00 -10.84 0.18
N GLN A 179 -9.94 -10.39 -0.63
CA GLN A 179 -10.53 -11.22 -1.69
C GLN A 179 -9.53 -11.33 -2.86
N ASP A 180 -8.27 -11.67 -2.55
CA ASP A 180 -7.25 -11.88 -3.56
C ASP A 180 -7.57 -13.14 -4.35
N ALA A 181 -8.05 -12.91 -5.56
CA ALA A 181 -7.95 -13.78 -6.74
C ALA A 181 -7.99 -15.30 -6.45
N GLY A 182 -9.12 -15.81 -6.10
CA GLY A 182 -9.48 -17.21 -6.37
C GLY A 182 -9.62 -17.43 -7.88
N GLY A 183 -8.54 -17.36 -8.63
CA GLY A 183 -8.50 -17.51 -10.08
C GLY A 183 -7.54 -18.61 -10.57
N ALA A 184 -7.10 -19.50 -9.69
CA ALA A 184 -6.50 -20.75 -10.13
C ALA A 184 -7.59 -21.82 -10.22
N GLN A 185 -8.41 -21.80 -11.26
CA GLN A 185 -9.18 -22.97 -11.67
C GLN A 185 -8.18 -24.07 -12.02
N ALA A 186 -8.03 -25.02 -11.09
CA ALA A 186 -7.41 -26.31 -11.40
C ALA A 186 -8.22 -26.96 -12.54
N VAL A 187 -7.65 -26.94 -13.74
CA VAL A 187 -8.06 -27.85 -14.81
C VAL A 187 -7.61 -29.21 -14.35
N ALA A 188 -8.55 -30.00 -13.86
CA ALA A 188 -8.35 -31.44 -13.62
C ALA A 188 -8.33 -32.17 -14.96
N PRO A 189 -7.54 -33.27 -15.07
CA PRO A 189 -7.29 -34.04 -16.28
C PRO A 189 -8.51 -34.75 -16.84
#